data_b8dee5b44fcd1ea1835751f1d36718a9
#
_entry.id   b8dee5b44fcd1ea1835751f1d36718a9
#
_cell.length_a   1.000
_cell.length_b   1.000
_cell.length_c   1.000
_cell.angle_alpha   90.00
_cell.angle_beta   90.00
_cell.angle_gamma   90.00
#
_symmetry.space_group_name_H-M   'P 1'
#
loop_
_entity.id
_entity.type
_entity.pdbx_description
1 polymer ?
#
loop_
_entity_poly.entity_id
_entity_poly.type
_entity_poly.pdbx_seq_one_letter_code
_entity_poly.pdbx_strand_id
1 'polypeptide(L)'
;MPRQRLDRRINAQVLLWALGVIIVDTLSKWWARHALGTKGRHVWGPLWLRLTYNGGISFSLDRSGPVVTTLVVLAIVLVVMFVAFQATPGLATVGFGLLLGGGVSNEIDRLVRVPHQVTDFISVGWFPIFNLADASVTVGFIVLMVAMLRGSSLVQR
;
A
#
# COMPACT_ATOMS: atom_id res chain seq x y z
N MET A 1 43.58 1.23 8.53
CA MET A 1 42.19 0.89 8.83
C MET A 1 41.53 0.35 7.56
N PRO A 2 41.13 -0.91 7.48
CA PRO A 2 40.48 -1.43 6.28
C PRO A 2 39.09 -0.78 6.18
N ARG A 3 38.85 -0.08 5.07
CA ARG A 3 37.51 0.36 4.69
C ARG A 3 36.67 -0.91 4.46
N GLN A 4 35.78 -1.26 5.40
CA GLN A 4 34.74 -2.24 5.14
C GLN A 4 33.94 -1.69 3.95
N ARG A 5 34.04 -2.35 2.81
CA ARG A 5 33.08 -2.19 1.72
C ARG A 5 31.74 -2.68 2.31
N LEU A 6 30.89 -1.73 2.68
CA LEU A 6 29.48 -2.01 2.93
C LEU A 6 28.92 -2.52 1.61
N ASP A 7 28.88 -3.84 1.47
CA ASP A 7 28.05 -4.48 0.45
C ASP A 7 26.62 -4.00 0.68
N ARG A 8 26.23 -2.97 -0.06
CA ARG A 8 24.82 -2.52 -0.12
C ARG A 8 24.00 -3.62 -0.77
N ARG A 9 23.72 -4.66 -0.02
CA ARG A 9 22.83 -5.72 -0.47
C ARG A 9 21.44 -5.14 -0.47
N ILE A 10 20.84 -5.04 -1.66
CA ILE A 10 19.41 -4.77 -1.81
C ILE A 10 18.67 -5.73 -0.89
N ASN A 11 17.85 -5.19 0.00
CA ASN A 11 17.13 -6.03 0.93
C ASN A 11 15.97 -6.73 0.21
N ALA A 12 16.28 -7.91 -0.34
CA ALA A 12 15.31 -8.71 -1.10
C ALA A 12 14.05 -9.07 -0.29
N GLN A 13 14.14 -9.07 1.04
CA GLN A 13 12.97 -9.33 1.91
C GLN A 13 11.90 -8.25 1.77
N VAL A 14 12.27 -7.00 1.46
CA VAL A 14 11.30 -5.95 1.14
C VAL A 14 10.42 -6.36 -0.04
N LEU A 15 11.04 -6.93 -1.08
CA LEU A 15 10.31 -7.38 -2.27
C LEU A 15 9.37 -8.55 -1.96
N LEU A 16 9.77 -9.46 -1.07
CA LEU A 16 8.91 -10.58 -0.66
C LEU A 16 7.66 -10.08 0.08
N TRP A 17 7.81 -9.13 1.02
CA TRP A 17 6.68 -8.52 1.69
C TRP A 17 5.79 -7.73 0.72
N ALA A 18 6.38 -6.93 -0.16
CA ALA A 18 5.65 -6.18 -1.16
C ALA A 18 4.86 -7.10 -2.11
N LEU A 19 5.49 -8.16 -2.60
CA LEU A 19 4.84 -9.15 -3.48
C LEU A 19 3.68 -9.85 -2.77
N GLY A 20 3.86 -10.24 -1.51
CA GLY A 20 2.78 -10.83 -0.70
C GLY A 20 1.57 -9.91 -0.60
N VAL A 21 1.78 -8.61 -0.33
CA VAL A 21 0.70 -7.60 -0.28
C VAL A 21 0.02 -7.47 -1.64
N ILE A 22 0.79 -7.34 -2.72
CA ILE A 22 0.25 -7.18 -4.08
C ILE A 22 -0.64 -8.38 -4.44
N ILE A 23 -0.18 -9.60 -4.17
CA ILE A 23 -0.94 -10.81 -4.46
C ILE A 23 -2.26 -10.83 -3.67
N VAL A 24 -2.19 -10.65 -2.35
CA VAL A 24 -3.36 -10.72 -1.47
C VAL A 24 -4.37 -9.62 -1.82
N ASP A 25 -3.91 -8.38 -2.03
CA ASP A 25 -4.79 -7.27 -2.38
C ASP A 25 -5.41 -7.47 -3.77
N THR A 26 -4.63 -7.86 -4.77
CA THR A 26 -5.14 -8.12 -6.13
C THR A 26 -6.20 -9.22 -6.13
N LEU A 27 -5.96 -10.32 -5.41
CA LEU A 27 -6.94 -11.42 -5.28
C LEU A 27 -8.20 -10.97 -4.54
N SER A 28 -8.06 -10.19 -3.47
CA SER A 28 -9.21 -9.66 -2.72
C SER A 28 -10.05 -8.70 -3.55
N LYS A 29 -9.42 -7.81 -4.31
CA LYS A 29 -10.09 -6.90 -5.25
C LYS A 29 -10.77 -7.66 -6.39
N TRP A 30 -10.11 -8.68 -6.92
CA TRP A 30 -10.73 -9.55 -7.93
C TRP A 30 -11.99 -10.22 -7.36
N TRP A 31 -11.88 -10.82 -6.17
CA TRP A 31 -13.02 -11.42 -5.49
C TRP A 31 -14.14 -10.41 -5.25
N ALA A 32 -13.82 -9.24 -4.72
CA ALA A 32 -14.82 -8.20 -4.44
C ALA A 32 -15.62 -7.81 -5.68
N ARG A 33 -14.95 -7.66 -6.83
CA ARG A 33 -15.60 -7.32 -8.10
C ARG A 33 -16.55 -8.39 -8.61
N HIS A 34 -16.29 -9.66 -8.32
CA HIS A 34 -17.12 -10.78 -8.80
C HIS A 34 -18.20 -11.21 -7.80
N ALA A 35 -17.94 -11.03 -6.49
CA ALA A 35 -18.81 -11.55 -5.43
C ALA A 35 -19.72 -10.48 -4.80
N LEU A 36 -19.35 -9.18 -4.88
CA LEU A 36 -20.14 -8.12 -4.27
C LEU A 36 -21.07 -7.50 -5.32
N GLY A 37 -22.38 -7.61 -5.06
CA GLY A 37 -23.39 -6.91 -5.86
C GLY A 37 -23.53 -5.43 -5.44
N THR A 38 -24.42 -4.71 -6.13
CA THR A 38 -24.69 -3.27 -5.92
C THR A 38 -25.17 -2.93 -4.50
N LYS A 39 -25.82 -3.85 -3.80
CA LYS A 39 -26.34 -3.65 -2.44
C LYS A 39 -25.28 -3.80 -1.35
N GLY A 40 -24.13 -4.37 -1.68
CA GLY A 40 -23.10 -4.74 -0.69
C GLY A 40 -23.55 -5.92 0.20
N ARG A 41 -22.68 -6.32 1.12
CA ARG A 41 -22.90 -7.42 2.06
C ARG A 41 -22.58 -6.97 3.49
N HIS A 42 -23.55 -7.05 4.38
CA HIS A 42 -23.32 -6.87 5.82
C HIS A 42 -22.52 -8.04 6.38
N VAL A 43 -21.49 -7.75 7.16
CA VAL A 43 -20.64 -8.77 7.80
C VAL A 43 -20.96 -8.86 9.29
N TRP A 44 -20.71 -7.77 10.03
CA TRP A 44 -20.97 -7.70 11.46
C TRP A 44 -20.86 -6.26 11.98
N GLY A 45 -21.77 -5.83 12.86
CA GLY A 45 -21.75 -4.49 13.43
C GLY A 45 -21.63 -3.39 12.37
N PRO A 46 -20.63 -2.49 12.46
CA PRO A 46 -20.44 -1.44 11.47
C PRO A 46 -19.73 -1.90 10.19
N LEU A 47 -19.29 -3.18 10.10
CA LEU A 47 -18.52 -3.72 8.98
C LEU A 47 -19.42 -4.18 7.84
N TRP A 48 -19.20 -3.60 6.68
CA TRP A 48 -19.84 -3.95 5.42
C TRP A 48 -18.79 -4.20 4.34
N LEU A 49 -19.13 -5.03 3.36
CA LEU A 49 -18.39 -5.16 2.12
C LEU A 49 -19.21 -4.50 1.01
N ARG A 50 -18.72 -3.38 0.50
CA ARG A 50 -19.40 -2.53 -0.50
C ARG A 50 -18.42 -2.14 -1.59
N LEU A 51 -18.68 -2.57 -2.81
CA LEU A 51 -17.82 -2.25 -3.95
C LEU A 51 -17.94 -0.77 -4.31
N THR A 52 -16.82 -0.07 -4.39
CA THR A 52 -16.71 1.28 -4.94
C THR A 52 -15.43 1.44 -5.73
N TYR A 53 -15.37 2.49 -6.55
CA TYR A 53 -14.20 2.83 -7.36
C TYR A 53 -13.76 4.26 -7.04
N ASN A 54 -12.50 4.40 -6.63
CA ASN A 54 -11.93 5.65 -6.14
C ASN A 54 -10.90 6.19 -7.14
N GLY A 55 -11.19 7.35 -7.73
CA GLY A 55 -10.29 8.03 -8.68
C GLY A 55 -9.34 9.04 -8.04
N GLY A 56 -9.45 9.31 -6.72
CA GLY A 56 -8.65 10.30 -6.00
C GLY A 56 -7.53 9.69 -5.14
N ILE A 57 -6.74 10.58 -4.53
CA ILE A 57 -5.90 10.24 -3.39
C ILE A 57 -6.83 10.28 -2.18
N SER A 58 -6.89 9.23 -1.40
CA SER A 58 -7.65 9.09 -0.15
C SER A 58 -8.78 10.11 0.07
N PHE A 59 -10.02 9.64 0.19
CA PHE A 59 -11.20 10.45 0.56
C PHE A 59 -11.77 11.41 -0.50
N SER A 60 -11.48 11.21 -1.79
CA SER A 60 -11.99 12.08 -2.87
C SER A 60 -11.65 13.58 -2.70
N LEU A 61 -10.57 13.88 -1.98
CA LEU A 61 -10.11 15.25 -1.71
C LEU A 61 -9.43 15.91 -2.91
N ASP A 62 -9.04 15.10 -3.90
CA ASP A 62 -8.29 15.60 -5.05
C ASP A 62 -9.23 16.04 -6.19
N ARG A 63 -9.18 17.32 -6.53
CA ARG A 63 -9.83 17.92 -7.69
C ARG A 63 -8.97 17.87 -8.96
N SER A 64 -7.73 17.40 -8.86
CA SER A 64 -6.76 17.41 -9.98
C SER A 64 -7.04 16.36 -11.04
N GLY A 65 -7.93 15.42 -10.75
CA GLY A 65 -8.32 14.34 -11.67
C GLY A 65 -7.45 13.08 -11.55
N PRO A 66 -7.96 11.95 -12.05
CA PRO A 66 -7.35 10.63 -11.83
C PRO A 66 -5.93 10.49 -12.41
N VAL A 67 -5.62 11.17 -13.49
CA VAL A 67 -4.29 11.11 -14.14
C VAL A 67 -3.23 11.78 -13.26
N VAL A 68 -3.52 12.99 -12.75
CA VAL A 68 -2.58 13.71 -11.89
C VAL A 68 -2.36 12.91 -10.60
N THR A 69 -3.41 12.36 -10.01
CA THR A 69 -3.34 11.48 -8.85
C THR A 69 -2.40 10.29 -9.12
N THR A 70 -2.57 9.60 -10.25
CA THR A 70 -1.72 8.48 -10.67
C THR A 70 -0.25 8.90 -10.75
N LEU A 71 0.06 10.02 -11.41
CA LEU A 71 1.44 10.51 -11.54
C LEU A 71 2.08 10.85 -10.19
N VAL A 72 1.33 11.50 -9.30
CA VAL A 72 1.82 11.84 -7.95
C VAL A 72 2.07 10.59 -7.12
N VAL A 73 1.13 9.65 -7.11
CA VAL A 73 1.29 8.40 -6.35
C VAL A 73 2.45 7.57 -6.92
N LEU A 74 2.59 7.49 -8.24
CA LEU A 74 3.73 6.82 -8.88
C LEU A 74 5.06 7.43 -8.43
N ALA A 75 5.18 8.76 -8.41
CA ALA A 75 6.38 9.43 -7.92
C ALA A 75 6.68 9.08 -6.45
N ILE A 76 5.66 9.07 -5.59
CA ILE A 76 5.80 8.66 -4.18
C ILE A 76 6.27 7.20 -4.08
N VAL A 77 5.66 6.29 -4.83
CA VAL A 77 6.03 4.86 -4.85
C VAL A 77 7.49 4.69 -5.28
N LEU A 78 7.96 5.42 -6.29
CA LEU A 78 9.37 5.38 -6.72
C LEU A 78 10.33 5.87 -5.64
N VAL A 79 9.99 6.95 -4.93
CA VAL A 79 10.79 7.45 -3.79
C VAL A 79 10.82 6.43 -2.66
N VAL A 80 9.66 5.87 -2.27
CA VAL A 80 9.58 4.84 -1.24
C VAL A 80 10.38 3.61 -1.64
N MET A 81 10.32 3.19 -2.90
CA MET A 81 11.07 2.05 -3.43
C MET A 81 12.59 2.30 -3.32
N PHE A 82 13.07 3.48 -3.70
CA PHE A 82 14.48 3.85 -3.58
C PHE A 82 14.98 3.79 -2.12
N VAL A 83 14.18 4.28 -1.17
CA VAL A 83 14.51 4.23 0.26
C VAL A 83 14.40 2.79 0.80
N ALA A 84 13.38 2.06 0.40
CA ALA A 84 13.10 0.69 0.84
C ALA A 84 14.24 -0.30 0.49
N PHE A 85 14.91 -0.11 -0.64
CA PHE A 85 16.07 -0.94 -1.00
C PHE A 85 17.26 -0.77 -0.05
N GLN A 86 17.29 0.32 0.72
CA GLN A 86 18.30 0.60 1.72
C GLN A 86 17.84 0.22 3.15
N ALA A 87 16.67 -0.42 3.30
CA ALA A 87 16.11 -0.77 4.59
C ALA A 87 17.04 -1.66 5.42
N THR A 88 17.14 -1.36 6.70
CA THR A 88 17.81 -2.27 7.66
C THR A 88 16.98 -3.53 7.86
N PRO A 89 17.63 -4.69 8.06
CA PRO A 89 16.93 -5.93 8.40
C PRO A 89 16.01 -5.77 9.63
N GLY A 90 14.89 -6.48 9.66
CA GLY A 90 13.94 -6.46 10.77
C GLY A 90 12.68 -5.64 10.49
N LEU A 91 12.20 -4.86 11.46
CA LEU A 91 10.96 -4.12 11.35
C LEU A 91 10.93 -3.11 10.20
N ALA A 92 12.07 -2.48 9.87
CA ALA A 92 12.15 -1.57 8.74
C ALA A 92 11.86 -2.28 7.41
N THR A 93 12.39 -3.49 7.22
CA THR A 93 12.12 -4.33 6.05
C THR A 93 10.63 -4.64 5.90
N VAL A 94 9.97 -5.03 7.00
CA VAL A 94 8.53 -5.32 7.01
C VAL A 94 7.74 -4.04 6.68
N GLY A 95 8.03 -2.94 7.38
CA GLY A 95 7.32 -1.68 7.22
C GLY A 95 7.42 -1.13 5.79
N PHE A 96 8.62 -1.09 5.22
CA PHE A 96 8.82 -0.66 3.84
C PHE A 96 8.19 -1.63 2.83
N GLY A 97 8.25 -2.94 3.08
CA GLY A 97 7.60 -3.92 2.22
C GLY A 97 6.09 -3.76 2.16
N LEU A 98 5.44 -3.52 3.32
CA LEU A 98 4.01 -3.25 3.40
C LEU A 98 3.63 -1.93 2.70
N LEU A 99 4.39 -0.85 2.93
CA LEU A 99 4.19 0.43 2.24
C LEU A 99 4.31 0.30 0.73
N LEU A 100 5.41 -0.30 0.28
CA LEU A 100 5.69 -0.47 -1.14
C LEU A 100 4.64 -1.35 -1.81
N GLY A 101 4.30 -2.49 -1.19
CA GLY A 101 3.30 -3.42 -1.71
C GLY A 101 1.93 -2.79 -1.85
N GLY A 102 1.47 -2.07 -0.83
CA GLY A 102 0.19 -1.35 -0.87
C GLY A 102 0.16 -0.23 -1.91
N GLY A 103 1.21 0.60 -1.95
CA GLY A 103 1.33 1.66 -2.94
C GLY A 103 1.34 1.13 -4.37
N VAL A 104 2.16 0.12 -4.66
CA VAL A 104 2.25 -0.53 -5.98
C VAL A 104 0.93 -1.20 -6.36
N SER A 105 0.26 -1.90 -5.45
CA SER A 105 -1.00 -2.58 -5.76
C SER A 105 -2.10 -1.58 -6.15
N ASN A 106 -2.23 -0.47 -5.43
CA ASN A 106 -3.17 0.59 -5.79
C ASN A 106 -2.79 1.28 -7.10
N GLU A 107 -1.50 1.42 -7.39
CA GLU A 107 -1.04 2.00 -8.65
C GLU A 107 -1.28 1.08 -9.85
N ILE A 108 -1.14 -0.23 -9.69
CA ILE A 108 -1.53 -1.22 -10.71
C ILE A 108 -3.01 -1.06 -11.06
N ASP A 109 -3.91 -0.95 -10.08
CA ASP A 109 -5.34 -0.70 -10.37
C ASP A 109 -5.52 0.58 -11.21
N ARG A 110 -4.85 1.69 -10.87
CA ARG A 110 -4.94 2.95 -11.62
C ARG A 110 -4.43 2.83 -13.05
N LEU A 111 -3.34 2.11 -13.24
CA LEU A 111 -2.72 1.98 -14.56
C LEU A 111 -3.52 1.06 -15.50
N VAL A 112 -4.13 0.00 -14.96
CA VAL A 112 -4.85 -0.99 -15.78
C VAL A 112 -6.34 -0.70 -15.95
N ARG A 113 -6.91 0.22 -15.16
CA ARG A 113 -8.32 0.56 -15.20
C ARG A 113 -8.57 1.93 -15.82
N VAL A 114 -9.57 1.99 -16.67
CA VAL A 114 -10.10 3.27 -17.17
C VAL A 114 -11.39 3.56 -16.42
N PRO A 115 -11.55 4.75 -15.80
CA PRO A 115 -10.70 5.97 -15.84
C PRO A 115 -9.71 6.11 -14.66
N HIS A 116 -8.75 5.20 -14.50
CA HIS A 116 -7.68 5.27 -13.50
C HIS A 116 -8.19 5.23 -12.04
N GLN A 117 -8.99 4.22 -11.71
CA GLN A 117 -9.63 4.09 -10.40
C GLN A 117 -9.11 2.87 -9.63
N VAL A 118 -9.06 3.02 -8.30
CA VAL A 118 -8.75 1.95 -7.37
C VAL A 118 -10.04 1.26 -6.92
N THR A 119 -10.00 -0.05 -6.79
CA THR A 119 -11.10 -0.86 -6.25
C THR A 119 -11.07 -0.85 -4.73
N ASP A 120 -12.09 -0.27 -4.09
CA ASP A 120 -12.28 -0.27 -2.65
C ASP A 120 -13.53 -1.08 -2.29
N PHE A 121 -13.50 -1.79 -1.14
CA PHE A 121 -14.62 -2.67 -0.80
C PHE A 121 -14.85 -2.90 0.71
N ILE A 122 -13.97 -2.41 1.59
CA ILE A 122 -14.12 -2.52 3.05
C ILE A 122 -14.70 -1.24 3.59
N SER A 123 -15.90 -1.30 4.17
CA SER A 123 -16.64 -0.17 4.75
C SER A 123 -16.85 -0.38 6.24
N VAL A 124 -16.39 0.55 7.08
CA VAL A 124 -16.51 0.47 8.54
C VAL A 124 -17.15 1.76 9.05
N GLY A 125 -18.42 1.70 9.40
CA GLY A 125 -19.18 2.83 9.95
C GLY A 125 -19.09 4.07 9.05
N TRP A 126 -18.58 5.17 9.61
CA TRP A 126 -18.40 6.46 8.94
C TRP A 126 -17.06 6.60 8.19
N PHE A 127 -16.15 5.61 8.37
CA PHE A 127 -14.84 5.65 7.73
C PHE A 127 -14.98 5.46 6.20
N PRO A 128 -14.21 6.17 5.40
CA PRO A 128 -14.21 5.97 3.95
C PRO A 128 -13.94 4.52 3.56
N ILE A 129 -14.55 4.07 2.49
CA ILE A 129 -14.35 2.70 2.00
C ILE A 129 -12.91 2.57 1.51
N PHE A 130 -12.26 1.47 1.87
CA PHE A 130 -10.85 1.20 1.60
C PHE A 130 -10.63 -0.27 1.15
N ASN A 131 -9.40 -0.63 0.87
CA ASN A 131 -8.97 -1.97 0.45
C ASN A 131 -7.81 -2.49 1.30
N LEU A 132 -7.31 -3.70 1.00
CA LEU A 132 -6.20 -4.28 1.77
C LEU A 132 -4.86 -3.57 1.49
N ALA A 133 -4.67 -2.98 0.31
CA ALA A 133 -3.48 -2.16 0.05
C ALA A 133 -3.43 -0.92 0.95
N ASP A 134 -4.56 -0.23 1.16
CA ASP A 134 -4.64 0.93 2.07
C ASP A 134 -4.35 0.52 3.52
N ALA A 135 -4.93 -0.60 3.96
CA ALA A 135 -4.63 -1.18 5.27
C ALA A 135 -3.13 -1.52 5.41
N SER A 136 -2.54 -2.09 4.37
CA SER A 136 -1.11 -2.42 4.33
C SER A 136 -0.23 -1.18 4.43
N VAL A 137 -0.55 -0.11 3.70
CA VAL A 137 0.16 1.19 3.80
C VAL A 137 0.08 1.73 5.24
N THR A 138 -1.10 1.71 5.84
CA THR A 138 -1.31 2.18 7.22
C THR A 138 -0.50 1.36 8.23
N VAL A 139 -0.57 0.03 8.15
CA VAL A 139 0.18 -0.87 9.03
C VAL A 139 1.68 -0.72 8.81
N GLY A 140 2.13 -0.62 7.55
CA GLY A 140 3.53 -0.40 7.22
C GLY A 140 4.09 0.88 7.84
N PHE A 141 3.32 1.97 7.76
CA PHE A 141 3.68 3.23 8.42
C PHE A 141 3.79 3.08 9.95
N ILE A 142 2.82 2.42 10.58
CA ILE A 142 2.85 2.15 12.03
C ILE A 142 4.08 1.32 12.41
N VAL A 143 4.41 0.28 11.63
CA VAL A 143 5.59 -0.57 11.88
C VAL A 143 6.88 0.25 11.80
N LEU A 144 7.02 1.16 10.81
CA LEU A 144 8.18 2.04 10.72
C LEU A 144 8.27 3.01 11.90
N MET A 145 7.14 3.59 12.32
CA MET A 145 7.09 4.44 13.51
C MET A 145 7.52 3.68 14.78
N VAL A 146 7.05 2.45 14.96
CA VAL A 146 7.46 1.60 16.09
C VAL A 146 8.96 1.29 16.02
N ALA A 147 9.50 1.01 14.83
CA ALA A 147 10.93 0.78 14.66
C ALA A 147 11.75 2.01 15.09
N MET A 148 11.34 3.21 14.64
CA MET A 148 11.98 4.47 15.04
C MET A 148 11.93 4.71 16.55
N LEU A 149 10.77 4.53 17.16
CA LEU A 149 10.58 4.71 18.61
C LEU A 149 11.43 3.72 19.45
N ARG A 150 11.77 2.56 18.88
CA ARG A 150 12.70 1.58 19.47
C ARG A 150 14.17 1.89 19.20
N GLY A 151 14.48 3.04 18.61
CA GLY A 151 15.85 3.45 18.29
C GLY A 151 16.48 2.70 17.11
N SER A 152 15.67 1.97 16.32
CA SER A 152 16.19 1.27 15.13
C SER A 152 16.45 2.25 14.00
N SER A 153 17.62 2.15 13.33
CA SER A 153 17.84 2.84 12.06
C SER A 153 16.94 2.22 11.00
N LEU A 154 16.22 3.05 10.23
CA LEU A 154 15.34 2.53 9.16
C LEU A 154 16.11 2.17 7.89
N VAL A 155 17.22 2.86 7.63
CA VAL A 155 18.06 2.66 6.44
C VAL A 155 19.51 2.42 6.83
N GLN A 156 20.21 1.66 6.00
CA GLN A 156 21.64 1.41 6.16
C GLN A 156 22.42 2.72 5.87
N ARG A 157 23.35 3.04 6.75
CA ARG A 157 24.27 4.17 6.59
C ARG A 157 25.48 3.82 5.76
#